data_1e534c3ad1956268b58655941ebf1aff
#
_entry.id   1e534c3ad1956268b58655941ebf1aff
#
_cell.length_a   1.000
_cell.length_b   1.000
_cell.length_c   1.000
_cell.angle_alpha   90.00
_cell.angle_beta   90.00
_cell.angle_gamma   90.00
#
_symmetry.space_group_name_H-M   'P 1'
#
loop_
_entity.id
_entity.type
_entity.pdbx_description
1 polymer ?
#
loop_
_entity_poly.entity_id
_entity_poly.type
_entity_poly.pdbx_seq_one_letter_code
_entity_poly.pdbx_strand_id
1 'polypeptide(L)'
;MMKIWKLGMGLLIVPVMLTGRPFTVVAYNVENLHDADGVAVYDDYQPSIYTHAHALTKVNNIASVLAKFNAGQGPDIALLQEIEIDQTPGKTPPDYAGILKRYAGTTIDRMLGADFTPEIADLPAEALLLKACVDHGLTGYSVVTGGDQPGKHEDGHGHAIKTVVFTKFPVKAVHVYPTLNARNILEVELDVDGYPLTVFDNHWKSGAGDPKTEEFRVDNARTLKRRVDELLKADPNADLVIGGDLNSHYNQKRRYRTMKQTGINDILGSQGNELAVRGPAKDLYNLWFELPPEDRGSDTFRGQWGTLMNLIISRGLYDMRGVQYADNSFGVARFPGLNADSSGRPVRWNEKKPAGAGFSDHFPIYAHFTTVADNQPGKFMPLHRVAGVDDDSSAGNNADFKTTAVTGDKIPAGADLRDGTWSGKLFFVEGKAVENRYSKVNAFGDVYDVYSPDKEIRDALAAQKSGGKYRFYGELGQYKNRWQFVVQSMEWVK
;
A
#
# COMPACT_ATOMS: atom_id res chain seq x y z
N MET A 1 -51.31 41.49 -48.54
CA MET A 1 -50.83 41.53 -47.15
C MET A 1 -50.31 40.16 -46.78
N MET A 2 -48.99 40.02 -46.81
CA MET A 2 -48.31 38.76 -46.50
C MET A 2 -47.88 38.78 -45.04
N LYS A 3 -48.40 37.92 -44.18
CA LYS A 3 -47.99 37.78 -42.76
C LYS A 3 -46.72 36.90 -42.72
N ILE A 4 -45.61 37.56 -42.33
CA ILE A 4 -44.34 36.89 -42.05
C ILE A 4 -44.41 36.32 -40.61
N TRP A 5 -44.37 35.00 -40.50
CA TRP A 5 -44.19 34.32 -39.22
C TRP A 5 -42.69 34.27 -38.89
N LYS A 6 -42.29 34.94 -37.80
CA LYS A 6 -40.95 34.76 -37.21
C LYS A 6 -40.95 33.45 -36.41
N LEU A 7 -40.27 32.42 -36.88
CA LEU A 7 -39.90 31.27 -36.07
C LEU A 7 -38.79 31.73 -35.12
N GLY A 8 -39.07 31.84 -33.84
CA GLY A 8 -38.10 31.95 -32.80
C GLY A 8 -37.45 30.60 -32.55
N MET A 9 -36.19 30.46 -32.97
CA MET A 9 -35.35 29.31 -32.63
C MET A 9 -34.92 29.43 -31.18
N GLY A 10 -35.66 28.81 -30.26
CA GLY A 10 -35.24 28.70 -28.87
C GLY A 10 -34.02 27.77 -28.79
N LEU A 11 -32.86 28.29 -28.41
CA LEU A 11 -31.67 27.55 -28.08
C LEU A 11 -31.98 26.73 -26.80
N LEU A 12 -32.26 25.45 -26.93
CA LEU A 12 -32.33 24.55 -25.79
C LEU A 12 -30.88 24.39 -25.29
N ILE A 13 -30.53 25.14 -24.26
CA ILE A 13 -29.34 24.88 -23.44
C ILE A 13 -29.68 23.62 -22.64
N VAL A 14 -29.30 22.45 -23.14
CA VAL A 14 -29.24 21.23 -22.33
C VAL A 14 -28.14 21.44 -21.32
N PRO A 15 -28.43 21.45 -20.01
CA PRO A 15 -27.35 21.48 -19.04
C PRO A 15 -26.53 20.22 -19.24
N VAL A 16 -25.29 20.37 -19.69
CA VAL A 16 -24.30 19.31 -19.58
C VAL A 16 -24.12 19.10 -18.10
N MET A 17 -24.75 18.08 -17.55
CA MET A 17 -24.36 17.60 -16.22
C MET A 17 -22.92 17.14 -16.39
N LEU A 18 -21.99 17.93 -15.88
CA LEU A 18 -20.61 17.53 -15.67
C LEU A 18 -20.68 16.38 -14.65
N THR A 19 -20.77 15.16 -15.13
CA THR A 19 -20.53 13.99 -14.31
C THR A 19 -19.08 14.10 -13.84
N GLY A 20 -18.86 14.03 -12.53
CA GLY A 20 -17.51 14.06 -11.97
C GLY A 20 -16.61 13.06 -12.69
N ARG A 21 -15.33 13.42 -12.85
CA ARG A 21 -14.34 12.54 -13.46
C ARG A 21 -13.88 11.51 -12.44
N PRO A 22 -14.16 10.22 -12.64
CA PRO A 22 -13.59 9.17 -11.81
C PRO A 22 -12.08 9.05 -12.06
N PHE A 23 -11.33 8.79 -10.99
CA PHE A 23 -9.90 8.54 -11.08
C PHE A 23 -9.44 7.56 -9.99
N THR A 24 -8.25 6.99 -10.15
CA THR A 24 -7.72 5.94 -9.27
C THR A 24 -6.39 6.37 -8.66
N VAL A 25 -6.29 6.24 -7.34
CA VAL A 25 -5.04 6.35 -6.58
C VAL A 25 -4.57 4.95 -6.23
N VAL A 26 -3.30 4.65 -6.52
CA VAL A 26 -2.62 3.39 -6.19
C VAL A 26 -1.44 3.70 -5.27
N ALA A 27 -1.23 2.90 -4.23
CA ALA A 27 0.02 2.87 -3.48
C ALA A 27 0.69 1.50 -3.69
N TYR A 28 1.98 1.51 -4.06
CA TYR A 28 2.70 0.29 -4.40
C TYR A 28 4.18 0.37 -3.99
N ASN A 29 4.56 -0.40 -2.99
CA ASN A 29 5.96 -0.70 -2.72
C ASN A 29 6.44 -1.68 -3.79
N VAL A 30 7.44 -1.29 -4.58
CA VAL A 30 7.90 -2.07 -5.73
C VAL A 30 9.09 -2.99 -5.42
N GLU A 31 9.45 -3.15 -4.15
CA GLU A 31 10.55 -4.01 -3.66
C GLU A 31 11.89 -3.73 -4.38
N ASN A 32 12.53 -2.59 -4.02
CA ASN A 32 13.86 -2.20 -4.48
C ASN A 32 14.01 -2.14 -6.01
N LEU A 33 13.38 -1.15 -6.64
CA LEU A 33 13.61 -0.85 -8.06
C LEU A 33 14.90 -0.03 -8.21
N HIS A 34 15.93 -0.64 -8.76
CA HIS A 34 17.22 -0.05 -9.06
C HIS A 34 17.38 0.25 -10.55
N ASP A 35 18.24 1.20 -10.87
CA ASP A 35 18.64 1.50 -12.25
C ASP A 35 19.68 0.50 -12.80
N ALA A 36 20.43 0.86 -13.84
CA ALA A 36 21.31 -0.06 -14.56
C ALA A 36 22.77 0.40 -14.55
N ASP A 37 23.14 1.40 -13.77
CA ASP A 37 24.50 1.99 -13.75
C ASP A 37 25.49 1.17 -12.92
N GLY A 38 24.98 0.28 -12.04
CA GLY A 38 25.78 -0.59 -11.19
C GLY A 38 26.33 0.12 -9.95
N VAL A 39 25.81 1.27 -9.58
CA VAL A 39 26.18 2.01 -8.36
C VAL A 39 25.04 1.95 -7.36
N ALA A 40 25.01 0.95 -6.51
CA ALA A 40 23.94 0.73 -5.54
C ALA A 40 24.49 0.69 -4.09
N VAL A 41 23.67 1.08 -3.13
CA VAL A 41 23.99 0.96 -1.69
C VAL A 41 23.89 -0.48 -1.22
N TYR A 42 22.93 -1.24 -1.77
CA TYR A 42 22.68 -2.61 -1.35
C TYR A 42 23.56 -3.63 -2.08
N ASP A 43 24.12 -4.59 -1.36
CA ASP A 43 25.02 -5.62 -1.90
C ASP A 43 24.34 -6.49 -2.98
N ASP A 44 23.05 -6.79 -2.81
CA ASP A 44 22.27 -7.61 -3.76
C ASP A 44 22.02 -6.89 -5.11
N TYR A 45 22.32 -5.59 -5.20
CA TYR A 45 22.15 -4.74 -6.39
C TYR A 45 23.48 -4.28 -7.00
N GLN A 46 24.59 -4.82 -6.53
CA GLN A 46 25.91 -4.58 -7.16
C GLN A 46 26.00 -5.25 -8.54
N PRO A 47 26.86 -4.76 -9.46
CA PRO A 47 26.94 -5.23 -10.87
C PRO A 47 27.21 -6.72 -11.03
N SER A 48 27.79 -7.37 -10.03
CA SER A 48 28.03 -8.83 -10.04
C SER A 48 26.74 -9.65 -9.90
N ILE A 49 25.65 -9.05 -9.43
CA ILE A 49 24.36 -9.71 -9.18
C ILE A 49 23.27 -9.05 -10.06
N TYR A 50 23.16 -7.72 -10.00
CA TYR A 50 22.13 -6.97 -10.68
C TYR A 50 22.69 -6.35 -11.97
N THR A 51 22.05 -6.63 -13.10
CA THR A 51 22.47 -6.21 -14.43
C THR A 51 21.34 -5.43 -15.12
N HIS A 52 21.63 -4.79 -16.25
CA HIS A 52 20.61 -4.14 -17.07
C HIS A 52 19.45 -5.08 -17.48
N ALA A 53 19.69 -6.40 -17.57
CA ALA A 53 18.63 -7.38 -17.81
C ALA A 53 17.69 -7.53 -16.61
N HIS A 54 18.20 -7.37 -15.38
CA HIS A 54 17.39 -7.35 -14.16
C HIS A 54 16.54 -6.06 -14.11
N ALA A 55 17.16 -4.92 -14.38
CA ALA A 55 16.45 -3.64 -14.46
C ALA A 55 15.30 -3.72 -15.49
N LEU A 56 15.57 -4.26 -16.68
CA LEU A 56 14.57 -4.46 -17.73
C LEU A 56 13.40 -5.32 -17.25
N THR A 57 13.70 -6.49 -16.67
CA THR A 57 12.66 -7.39 -16.15
C THR A 57 11.82 -6.69 -15.09
N LYS A 58 12.47 -5.98 -14.17
CA LYS A 58 11.82 -5.30 -13.05
C LYS A 58 10.90 -4.19 -13.52
N VAL A 59 11.37 -3.27 -14.37
CA VAL A 59 10.54 -2.15 -14.87
C VAL A 59 9.36 -2.64 -15.70
N ASN A 60 9.55 -3.65 -16.57
CA ASN A 60 8.47 -4.24 -17.34
C ASN A 60 7.42 -4.92 -16.45
N ASN A 61 7.87 -5.67 -15.44
CA ASN A 61 6.97 -6.33 -14.51
C ASN A 61 6.12 -5.32 -13.72
N ILE A 62 6.73 -4.27 -13.18
CA ILE A 62 6.00 -3.22 -12.46
C ILE A 62 5.04 -2.48 -13.42
N ALA A 63 5.48 -2.08 -14.62
CA ALA A 63 4.63 -1.45 -15.62
C ALA A 63 3.45 -2.35 -16.00
N SER A 64 3.65 -3.67 -16.13
CA SER A 64 2.59 -4.62 -16.44
C SER A 64 1.52 -4.72 -15.34
N VAL A 65 1.91 -4.57 -14.07
CA VAL A 65 0.97 -4.49 -12.94
C VAL A 65 0.18 -3.19 -12.99
N LEU A 66 0.87 -2.05 -13.20
CA LEU A 66 0.22 -0.74 -13.31
C LEU A 66 -0.76 -0.71 -14.51
N ALA A 67 -0.44 -1.40 -15.60
CA ALA A 67 -1.31 -1.51 -16.79
C ALA A 67 -2.63 -2.27 -16.51
N LYS A 68 -2.81 -2.90 -15.36
CA LYS A 68 -4.08 -3.54 -15.01
C LYS A 68 -5.14 -2.56 -14.52
N PHE A 69 -4.75 -1.35 -14.17
CA PHE A 69 -5.69 -0.33 -13.70
C PHE A 69 -6.34 0.44 -14.85
N ASN A 70 -7.55 0.94 -14.62
CA ASN A 70 -8.29 1.81 -15.53
C ASN A 70 -8.36 1.26 -16.98
N ALA A 71 -8.69 -0.02 -17.12
CA ALA A 71 -8.80 -0.69 -18.42
C ALA A 71 -7.56 -0.55 -19.32
N GLY A 72 -6.37 -0.61 -18.73
CA GLY A 72 -5.10 -0.51 -19.46
C GLY A 72 -4.51 0.90 -19.54
N GLN A 73 -5.18 1.89 -18.95
CA GLN A 73 -4.68 3.27 -18.91
C GLN A 73 -3.71 3.55 -17.75
N GLY A 74 -3.60 2.62 -16.81
CA GLY A 74 -2.87 2.80 -15.55
C GLY A 74 -3.58 3.72 -14.56
N PRO A 75 -3.13 3.77 -13.29
CA PRO A 75 -3.70 4.65 -12.28
C PRO A 75 -3.52 6.13 -12.67
N ASP A 76 -4.37 7.00 -12.15
CA ASP A 76 -4.20 8.44 -12.36
C ASP A 76 -3.13 9.02 -11.43
N ILE A 77 -3.00 8.44 -10.24
CA ILE A 77 -1.94 8.75 -9.27
C ILE A 77 -1.37 7.42 -8.77
N ALA A 78 -0.04 7.24 -8.84
CA ALA A 78 0.67 6.14 -8.24
C ALA A 78 1.68 6.67 -7.22
N LEU A 79 1.54 6.22 -5.97
CA LEU A 79 2.46 6.46 -4.87
C LEU A 79 3.39 5.24 -4.79
N LEU A 80 4.66 5.42 -5.15
CA LEU A 80 5.62 4.34 -5.34
C LEU A 80 6.71 4.40 -4.26
N GLN A 81 6.98 3.29 -3.60
CA GLN A 81 8.03 3.17 -2.61
C GLN A 81 9.11 2.21 -3.09
N GLU A 82 10.30 2.34 -2.53
CA GLU A 82 11.49 1.54 -2.84
C GLU A 82 12.02 1.76 -4.27
N ILE A 83 11.97 2.99 -4.74
CA ILE A 83 12.70 3.45 -5.91
C ILE A 83 14.10 3.88 -5.47
N GLU A 84 15.12 3.47 -6.17
CA GLU A 84 16.51 3.82 -5.86
C GLU A 84 16.73 5.33 -5.79
N ILE A 85 17.52 5.76 -4.81
CA ILE A 85 18.17 7.07 -4.83
C ILE A 85 19.36 6.96 -5.79
N ASP A 86 19.35 7.73 -6.86
CA ASP A 86 20.48 7.77 -7.79
C ASP A 86 21.79 8.14 -7.05
N GLN A 87 22.71 7.19 -6.99
CA GLN A 87 23.97 7.30 -6.26
C GLN A 87 25.09 7.84 -7.16
N THR A 88 24.84 8.04 -8.46
CA THR A 88 25.85 8.54 -9.40
C THR A 88 26.20 9.99 -9.10
N PRO A 89 27.48 10.32 -8.82
CA PRO A 89 27.88 11.68 -8.45
C PRO A 89 27.64 12.71 -9.54
N GLY A 90 27.22 13.92 -9.18
CA GLY A 90 27.18 15.08 -10.08
C GLY A 90 25.99 15.15 -11.00
N LYS A 91 24.95 14.38 -10.76
CA LYS A 91 23.73 14.41 -11.60
C LYS A 91 22.85 15.63 -11.37
N THR A 92 22.33 16.15 -12.47
CA THR A 92 21.21 17.08 -12.49
C THR A 92 19.89 16.32 -12.36
N PRO A 93 18.84 16.92 -11.75
CA PRO A 93 17.51 16.33 -11.81
C PRO A 93 17.12 15.97 -13.24
N PRO A 94 16.55 14.78 -13.49
CA PRO A 94 16.31 14.33 -14.86
C PRO A 94 15.19 15.14 -15.52
N ASP A 95 15.39 15.48 -16.80
CA ASP A 95 14.34 15.98 -17.68
C ASP A 95 13.55 14.79 -18.23
N TYR A 96 12.53 14.35 -17.52
CA TYR A 96 11.72 13.19 -17.91
C TYR A 96 11.07 13.36 -19.29
N ALA A 97 10.61 14.57 -19.63
CA ALA A 97 10.02 14.85 -20.93
C ALA A 97 11.07 14.78 -22.05
N GLY A 98 12.27 15.30 -21.80
CA GLY A 98 13.41 15.19 -22.71
C GLY A 98 13.86 13.75 -22.90
N ILE A 99 13.89 12.95 -21.84
CA ILE A 99 14.21 11.51 -21.89
C ILE A 99 13.20 10.78 -22.77
N LEU A 100 11.89 10.93 -22.51
CA LEU A 100 10.85 10.31 -23.34
C LEU A 100 10.92 10.73 -24.80
N LYS A 101 11.20 12.01 -25.07
CA LYS A 101 11.39 12.53 -26.45
C LYS A 101 12.63 11.93 -27.11
N ARG A 102 13.75 11.87 -26.41
CA ARG A 102 15.01 11.29 -26.91
C ARG A 102 14.85 9.83 -27.31
N TYR A 103 14.14 9.04 -26.51
CA TYR A 103 13.95 7.61 -26.71
C TYR A 103 12.57 7.23 -27.27
N ALA A 104 11.85 8.17 -27.91
CA ALA A 104 10.51 7.93 -28.44
C ALA A 104 10.45 6.80 -29.48
N GLY A 105 11.54 6.61 -30.26
CA GLY A 105 11.64 5.53 -31.26
C GLY A 105 12.31 4.24 -30.75
N THR A 106 12.65 4.16 -29.47
CA THR A 106 13.36 3.02 -28.89
C THR A 106 12.56 2.48 -27.70
N THR A 107 12.24 1.20 -27.71
CA THR A 107 11.53 0.59 -26.57
C THR A 107 12.47 0.36 -25.39
N ILE A 108 11.91 0.24 -24.18
CA ILE A 108 12.69 -0.07 -22.97
C ILE A 108 13.45 -1.41 -23.14
N ASP A 109 12.87 -2.38 -23.84
CA ASP A 109 13.53 -3.65 -24.15
C ASP A 109 14.81 -3.47 -24.97
N ARG A 110 14.79 -2.53 -25.92
CA ARG A 110 15.99 -2.22 -26.69
C ARG A 110 16.99 -1.38 -25.91
N MET A 111 16.50 -0.39 -25.14
CA MET A 111 17.35 0.49 -24.31
C MET A 111 18.17 -0.34 -23.30
N LEU A 112 17.54 -1.25 -22.58
CA LEU A 112 18.20 -2.11 -21.57
C LEU A 112 18.68 -3.43 -22.18
N GLY A 113 18.58 -3.61 -23.51
CA GLY A 113 19.02 -4.76 -24.28
C GLY A 113 20.08 -4.38 -25.30
N ALA A 114 19.74 -4.52 -26.59
CA ALA A 114 20.68 -4.38 -27.70
C ALA A 114 21.26 -2.98 -27.88
N ASP A 115 20.51 -1.93 -27.47
CA ASP A 115 20.92 -0.53 -27.60
C ASP A 115 21.45 0.04 -26.27
N PHE A 116 21.83 -0.81 -25.31
CA PHE A 116 22.33 -0.39 -24.01
C PHE A 116 23.64 0.39 -24.14
N THR A 117 23.67 1.57 -23.54
CA THR A 117 24.83 2.48 -23.57
C THR A 117 25.07 3.05 -22.17
N PRO A 118 26.24 3.66 -21.90
CA PRO A 118 26.48 4.35 -20.64
C PRO A 118 25.45 5.45 -20.32
N GLU A 119 24.94 6.17 -21.35
CA GLU A 119 23.92 7.20 -21.14
C GLU A 119 22.57 6.62 -20.74
N ILE A 120 22.27 5.39 -21.18
CA ILE A 120 21.05 4.65 -20.72
C ILE A 120 21.26 4.09 -19.32
N ALA A 121 22.45 3.56 -19.04
CA ALA A 121 22.81 3.09 -17.70
C ALA A 121 22.63 4.19 -16.65
N ASP A 122 22.93 5.42 -17.03
CA ASP A 122 22.95 6.64 -16.22
C ASP A 122 21.54 7.25 -16.00
N LEU A 123 20.48 6.63 -16.53
CA LEU A 123 19.09 7.07 -16.31
C LEU A 123 18.60 6.54 -14.94
N PRO A 124 18.03 7.40 -14.08
CA PRO A 124 17.55 6.96 -12.79
C PRO A 124 16.39 5.98 -12.91
N ALA A 125 16.22 5.14 -11.90
CA ALA A 125 15.26 4.04 -11.88
C ALA A 125 13.82 4.46 -12.21
N GLU A 126 13.38 5.62 -11.72
CA GLU A 126 12.04 6.16 -12.03
C GLU A 126 11.90 6.60 -13.50
N ALA A 127 12.96 7.02 -14.15
CA ALA A 127 12.94 7.37 -15.58
C ALA A 127 12.83 6.10 -16.44
N LEU A 128 13.54 5.03 -16.09
CA LEU A 128 13.41 3.73 -16.73
C LEU A 128 12.00 3.15 -16.56
N LEU A 129 11.43 3.26 -15.33
CA LEU A 129 10.06 2.85 -15.08
C LEU A 129 9.04 3.68 -15.87
N LEU A 130 9.23 5.00 -15.94
CA LEU A 130 8.37 5.88 -16.74
C LEU A 130 8.39 5.47 -18.21
N LYS A 131 9.58 5.18 -18.76
CA LYS A 131 9.71 4.71 -20.13
C LYS A 131 9.01 3.36 -20.35
N ALA A 132 9.19 2.41 -19.42
CA ALA A 132 8.47 1.15 -19.47
C ALA A 132 6.95 1.35 -19.42
N CYS A 133 6.45 2.25 -18.55
CA CYS A 133 5.05 2.62 -18.51
C CYS A 133 4.54 3.14 -19.89
N VAL A 134 5.29 4.04 -20.51
CA VAL A 134 4.93 4.57 -21.84
C VAL A 134 4.87 3.45 -22.89
N ASP A 135 5.81 2.53 -22.87
CA ASP A 135 5.85 1.40 -23.81
C ASP A 135 4.70 0.40 -23.57
N HIS A 136 4.19 0.33 -22.34
CA HIS A 136 2.96 -0.39 -21.99
C HIS A 136 1.67 0.41 -22.25
N GLY A 137 1.76 1.59 -22.88
CA GLY A 137 0.62 2.45 -23.20
C GLY A 137 0.17 3.38 -22.07
N LEU A 138 0.89 3.43 -20.96
CA LEU A 138 0.58 4.27 -19.81
C LEU A 138 1.23 5.65 -20.00
N THR A 139 0.49 6.59 -20.54
CA THR A 139 1.01 7.92 -20.92
C THR A 139 0.47 9.02 -20.00
N GLY A 140 1.06 10.22 -20.12
CA GLY A 140 0.59 11.44 -19.47
C GLY A 140 1.08 11.63 -18.02
N TYR A 141 2.02 10.81 -17.54
CA TYR A 141 2.57 10.99 -16.21
C TYR A 141 3.58 12.12 -16.12
N SER A 142 3.41 12.94 -15.08
CA SER A 142 4.47 13.72 -14.44
C SER A 142 5.07 12.89 -13.30
N VAL A 143 6.38 13.02 -13.10
CA VAL A 143 7.13 12.31 -12.05
C VAL A 143 7.60 13.31 -11.00
N VAL A 144 7.33 12.99 -9.73
CA VAL A 144 7.77 13.78 -8.57
C VAL A 144 8.50 12.86 -7.61
N THR A 145 9.68 13.25 -7.16
CA THR A 145 10.51 12.42 -6.28
C THR A 145 10.59 12.98 -4.86
N GLY A 146 10.74 12.10 -3.89
CA GLY A 146 10.93 12.43 -2.47
C GLY A 146 12.32 12.99 -2.12
N GLY A 147 13.11 13.31 -3.16
CA GLY A 147 14.45 13.89 -3.06
C GLY A 147 15.55 12.84 -3.04
N ASP A 148 16.63 13.15 -3.78
CA ASP A 148 17.83 12.32 -3.89
C ASP A 148 18.92 12.73 -2.90
N GLN A 149 18.58 13.48 -1.87
CA GLN A 149 19.53 13.74 -0.77
C GLN A 149 19.61 12.48 0.08
N PRO A 150 20.73 11.78 0.08
CA PRO A 150 20.90 10.63 0.94
C PRO A 150 20.84 11.10 2.39
N GLY A 151 19.69 10.93 3.01
CA GLY A 151 19.56 11.03 4.46
C GLY A 151 20.52 10.03 5.07
N LYS A 152 21.08 10.34 6.24
CA LYS A 152 21.93 9.38 6.95
C LYS A 152 21.12 8.73 8.05
N HIS A 153 21.24 7.41 8.16
CA HIS A 153 20.86 6.71 9.37
C HIS A 153 21.78 7.12 10.54
N GLU A 154 21.35 6.88 11.78
CA GLU A 154 22.20 7.10 12.97
C GLU A 154 23.53 6.33 12.90
N ASP A 155 23.55 5.19 12.21
CA ASP A 155 24.75 4.38 11.95
C ASP A 155 25.66 4.96 10.85
N GLY A 156 25.27 6.08 10.22
CA GLY A 156 26.05 6.76 9.19
C GLY A 156 25.87 6.25 7.77
N HIS A 157 25.06 5.18 7.55
CA HIS A 157 24.75 4.71 6.21
C HIS A 157 23.77 5.65 5.50
N GLY A 158 23.94 5.85 4.19
CA GLY A 158 23.02 6.60 3.36
C GLY A 158 21.71 5.84 3.12
N HIS A 159 20.63 6.56 2.80
CA HIS A 159 19.43 5.92 2.29
C HIS A 159 19.68 5.40 0.86
N ALA A 160 19.17 4.20 0.59
CA ALA A 160 19.30 3.58 -0.72
C ALA A 160 18.10 3.86 -1.63
N ILE A 161 16.96 4.17 -1.04
CA ILE A 161 15.65 4.20 -1.73
C ILE A 161 14.83 5.40 -1.28
N LYS A 162 13.96 5.87 -2.19
CA LYS A 162 13.07 7.04 -2.04
C LYS A 162 11.63 6.70 -2.36
N THR A 163 10.74 7.67 -2.10
CA THR A 163 9.35 7.70 -2.56
C THR A 163 9.23 8.48 -3.87
N VAL A 164 8.32 8.04 -4.75
CA VAL A 164 8.10 8.66 -6.07
C VAL A 164 6.61 8.67 -6.39
N VAL A 165 6.11 9.82 -6.83
CA VAL A 165 4.71 9.95 -7.28
C VAL A 165 4.67 10.08 -8.80
N PHE A 166 3.92 9.18 -9.46
CA PHE A 166 3.51 9.35 -10.85
C PHE A 166 2.08 9.89 -10.87
N THR A 167 1.84 10.99 -11.56
CA THR A 167 0.53 11.63 -11.62
C THR A 167 0.18 12.15 -13.00
N LYS A 168 -1.09 11.98 -13.41
CA LYS A 168 -1.65 12.56 -14.64
C LYS A 168 -2.28 13.94 -14.41
N PHE A 169 -2.33 14.38 -13.15
CA PHE A 169 -2.84 15.69 -12.78
C PHE A 169 -1.70 16.72 -12.71
N PRO A 170 -1.99 18.00 -12.99
CA PRO A 170 -1.03 19.06 -12.81
C PRO A 170 -0.55 19.17 -11.36
N VAL A 171 0.77 19.24 -11.20
CA VAL A 171 1.42 19.45 -9.89
C VAL A 171 1.45 20.93 -9.58
N LYS A 172 0.95 21.34 -8.41
CA LYS A 172 0.92 22.74 -7.95
C LYS A 172 2.07 23.04 -6.99
N ALA A 173 2.33 22.15 -6.07
CA ALA A 173 3.41 22.29 -5.10
C ALA A 173 3.99 20.91 -4.71
N VAL A 174 5.24 20.92 -4.29
CA VAL A 174 5.96 19.74 -3.79
C VAL A 174 6.70 20.12 -2.52
N HIS A 175 6.51 19.32 -1.47
CA HIS A 175 7.27 19.45 -0.23
C HIS A 175 7.85 18.09 0.17
N VAL A 176 9.07 18.13 0.69
CA VAL A 176 9.79 16.95 1.13
C VAL A 176 10.15 17.12 2.60
N TYR A 177 9.74 16.18 3.43
CA TYR A 177 9.98 16.22 4.87
C TYR A 177 10.97 15.12 5.26
N PRO A 178 12.19 15.48 5.66
CA PRO A 178 13.15 14.51 6.17
C PRO A 178 12.62 13.82 7.43
N THR A 179 12.87 12.52 7.51
CA THR A 179 12.56 11.71 8.69
C THR A 179 13.81 11.02 9.20
N LEU A 180 13.82 10.69 10.49
CA LEU A 180 14.94 9.99 11.12
C LEU A 180 14.82 8.48 10.84
N ASN A 181 15.90 7.87 10.37
CA ASN A 181 16.02 6.42 10.11
C ASN A 181 14.96 5.85 9.14
N ALA A 182 14.34 6.71 8.32
CA ALA A 182 13.40 6.33 7.27
C ALA A 182 13.54 7.25 6.06
N ARG A 183 12.79 6.96 5.01
CA ARG A 183 12.77 7.78 3.78
C ARG A 183 11.99 9.06 4.01
N ASN A 184 12.30 10.09 3.24
CA ASN A 184 11.56 11.34 3.29
C ASN A 184 10.08 11.11 2.99
N ILE A 185 9.21 11.89 3.64
CA ILE A 185 7.79 11.97 3.29
C ILE A 185 7.66 12.96 2.14
N LEU A 186 7.00 12.54 1.07
CA LEU A 186 6.74 13.35 -0.12
C LEU A 186 5.29 13.84 -0.10
N GLU A 187 5.09 15.16 -0.04
CA GLU A 187 3.81 15.82 -0.22
C GLU A 187 3.73 16.39 -1.61
N VAL A 188 2.64 16.08 -2.33
CA VAL A 188 2.37 16.64 -3.65
C VAL A 188 0.97 17.23 -3.66
N GLU A 189 0.87 18.53 -3.91
CA GLU A 189 -0.39 19.21 -4.15
C GLU A 189 -0.73 19.14 -5.63
N LEU A 190 -1.91 18.62 -5.94
CA LEU A 190 -2.40 18.38 -7.29
C LEU A 190 -3.62 19.25 -7.60
N ASP A 191 -3.78 19.57 -8.87
CA ASP A 191 -5.01 20.17 -9.42
C ASP A 191 -5.82 19.07 -10.10
N VAL A 192 -6.87 18.62 -9.44
CA VAL A 192 -7.78 17.62 -9.99
C VAL A 192 -8.98 18.33 -10.60
N ASP A 193 -8.87 18.68 -11.88
CA ASP A 193 -9.93 19.36 -12.65
C ASP A 193 -10.41 20.69 -11.98
N GLY A 194 -9.47 21.42 -11.39
CA GLY A 194 -9.73 22.68 -10.70
C GLY A 194 -9.91 22.56 -9.19
N TYR A 195 -9.86 21.36 -8.63
CA TYR A 195 -9.95 21.13 -7.19
C TYR A 195 -8.58 20.71 -6.61
N PRO A 196 -8.17 21.26 -5.46
CA PRO A 196 -6.92 20.84 -4.82
C PRO A 196 -7.08 19.47 -4.19
N LEU A 197 -6.09 18.61 -4.41
CA LEU A 197 -5.90 17.34 -3.71
C LEU A 197 -4.47 17.26 -3.22
N THR A 198 -4.25 17.05 -1.94
CA THR A 198 -2.91 16.81 -1.41
C THR A 198 -2.70 15.32 -1.17
N VAL A 199 -1.68 14.76 -1.79
CA VAL A 199 -1.28 13.37 -1.57
C VAL A 199 0.05 13.34 -0.82
N PHE A 200 0.17 12.41 0.13
CA PHE A 200 1.41 12.12 0.86
C PHE A 200 1.86 10.72 0.52
N ASP A 201 3.08 10.59 -0.02
CA ASP A 201 3.73 9.30 -0.23
C ASP A 201 4.73 9.05 0.89
N ASN A 202 4.60 7.90 1.54
CA ASN A 202 5.30 7.55 2.76
C ASN A 202 6.01 6.20 2.63
N HIS A 203 7.21 6.11 3.21
CA HIS A 203 7.86 4.84 3.46
C HIS A 203 8.57 4.88 4.82
N TRP A 204 7.86 4.47 5.87
CA TRP A 204 8.34 4.56 7.25
C TRP A 204 9.35 3.47 7.59
N LYS A 205 9.89 3.52 8.81
CA LYS A 205 10.87 2.54 9.30
C LYS A 205 10.29 1.13 9.33
N SER A 206 11.01 0.20 8.70
CA SER A 206 10.65 -1.22 8.68
C SER A 206 10.73 -1.90 10.05
N GLY A 207 10.09 -3.08 10.17
CA GLY A 207 10.07 -3.88 11.40
C GLY A 207 8.81 -3.69 12.24
N ALA A 208 7.63 -3.84 11.63
CA ALA A 208 6.31 -3.57 12.21
C ALA A 208 6.08 -4.16 13.61
N GLY A 209 6.64 -5.35 13.91
CA GLY A 209 6.47 -6.05 15.19
C GLY A 209 7.52 -5.72 16.26
N ASP A 210 8.50 -4.88 15.98
CA ASP A 210 9.58 -4.53 16.93
C ASP A 210 9.29 -3.19 17.62
N PRO A 211 9.12 -3.18 18.96
CA PRO A 211 8.91 -1.93 19.70
C PRO A 211 10.04 -0.90 19.55
N LYS A 212 11.28 -1.33 19.28
CA LYS A 212 12.40 -0.41 19.08
C LYS A 212 12.28 0.35 17.76
N THR A 213 11.85 -0.32 16.70
CA THR A 213 11.62 0.34 15.41
C THR A 213 10.32 1.15 15.40
N GLU A 214 9.37 0.85 16.30
CA GLU A 214 8.16 1.66 16.47
C GLU A 214 8.48 3.09 16.94
N GLU A 215 9.52 3.29 17.71
CA GLU A 215 9.95 4.63 18.14
C GLU A 215 10.28 5.53 16.92
N PHE A 216 10.92 4.98 15.89
CA PHE A 216 11.16 5.70 14.63
C PHE A 216 9.88 5.95 13.84
N ARG A 217 8.94 4.97 13.82
CA ARG A 217 7.63 5.18 13.17
C ARG A 217 6.79 6.24 13.89
N VAL A 218 6.92 6.34 15.20
CA VAL A 218 6.33 7.44 15.97
C VAL A 218 6.88 8.80 15.52
N ASP A 219 8.18 8.93 15.25
CA ASP A 219 8.78 10.17 14.74
C ASP A 219 8.38 10.45 13.29
N ASN A 220 8.30 9.41 12.43
CA ASN A 220 7.76 9.56 11.09
C ASN A 220 6.31 10.09 11.14
N ALA A 221 5.48 9.50 12.00
CA ALA A 221 4.11 9.91 12.21
C ALA A 221 3.98 11.35 12.75
N ARG A 222 4.85 11.78 13.67
CA ARG A 222 4.88 13.15 14.19
C ARG A 222 5.21 14.18 13.10
N THR A 223 6.16 13.82 12.21
CA THR A 223 6.53 14.67 11.09
C THR A 223 5.35 14.85 10.13
N LEU A 224 4.69 13.76 9.74
CA LEU A 224 3.50 13.79 8.90
C LEU A 224 2.33 14.52 9.59
N LYS A 225 2.04 14.17 10.84
CA LYS A 225 0.90 14.72 11.60
C LYS A 225 0.96 16.24 11.75
N ARG A 226 2.15 16.79 11.99
CA ARG A 226 2.33 18.25 12.07
C ARG A 226 1.85 18.94 10.80
N ARG A 227 2.23 18.41 9.62
CA ARG A 227 1.81 18.98 8.34
C ARG A 227 0.33 18.78 8.07
N VAL A 228 -0.19 17.59 8.34
CA VAL A 228 -1.63 17.29 8.23
C VAL A 228 -2.45 18.25 9.13
N ASP A 229 -1.99 18.48 10.36
CA ASP A 229 -2.66 19.42 11.28
C ASP A 229 -2.63 20.88 10.80
N GLU A 230 -1.54 21.30 10.17
CA GLU A 230 -1.45 22.64 9.54
C GLU A 230 -2.48 22.78 8.43
N LEU A 231 -2.58 21.79 7.54
CA LEU A 231 -3.55 21.79 6.43
C LEU A 231 -5.00 21.77 6.96
N LEU A 232 -5.32 20.86 7.89
CA LEU A 232 -6.66 20.76 8.47
C LEU A 232 -7.02 21.94 9.39
N LYS A 233 -6.03 22.67 9.89
CA LYS A 233 -6.27 23.94 10.59
C LYS A 233 -6.62 25.06 9.62
N ALA A 234 -5.99 25.08 8.45
CA ALA A 234 -6.26 26.06 7.40
C ALA A 234 -7.62 25.79 6.73
N ASP A 235 -7.89 24.54 6.38
CA ASP A 235 -9.18 24.07 5.88
C ASP A 235 -9.55 22.73 6.55
N PRO A 236 -10.53 22.69 7.45
CA PRO A 236 -10.98 21.45 8.09
C PRO A 236 -11.53 20.40 7.11
N ASN A 237 -11.85 20.80 5.90
CA ASN A 237 -12.32 19.94 4.82
C ASN A 237 -11.29 19.81 3.69
N ALA A 238 -10.00 20.00 3.97
CA ALA A 238 -8.97 19.76 2.99
C ALA A 238 -8.99 18.30 2.52
N ASP A 239 -8.88 18.08 1.20
CA ASP A 239 -8.85 16.78 0.56
C ASP A 239 -7.44 16.19 0.66
N LEU A 240 -7.24 15.26 1.59
CA LEU A 240 -5.95 14.65 1.87
C LEU A 240 -5.99 13.14 1.66
N VAL A 241 -5.04 12.60 0.90
CA VAL A 241 -4.76 11.17 0.79
C VAL A 241 -3.36 10.90 1.33
N ILE A 242 -3.26 10.08 2.35
CA ILE A 242 -2.00 9.63 2.93
C ILE A 242 -1.83 8.17 2.51
N GLY A 243 -0.80 7.87 1.72
CA GLY A 243 -0.56 6.54 1.21
C GLY A 243 0.89 6.10 1.35
N GLY A 244 1.12 4.83 1.02
CA GLY A 244 2.42 4.20 0.95
C GLY A 244 2.65 3.09 1.96
N ASP A 245 3.90 2.68 2.09
CA ASP A 245 4.33 1.67 3.06
C ASP A 245 4.64 2.33 4.42
N LEU A 246 3.65 2.36 5.29
CA LEU A 246 3.79 2.89 6.64
C LEU A 246 4.53 1.90 7.57
N ASN A 247 4.87 0.71 7.08
CA ASN A 247 5.48 -0.34 7.89
C ASN A 247 4.75 -0.56 9.23
N SER A 248 3.47 -0.23 9.23
CA SER A 248 2.54 -0.34 10.36
C SER A 248 1.23 -0.92 9.86
N HIS A 249 0.67 -1.84 10.61
CA HIS A 249 -0.66 -2.35 10.31
C HIS A 249 -1.73 -1.29 10.66
N TYR A 250 -2.85 -1.27 9.93
CA TYR A 250 -3.96 -0.35 10.21
C TYR A 250 -4.41 -0.39 11.68
N ASN A 251 -4.26 -1.54 12.34
CA ASN A 251 -4.59 -1.79 13.74
C ASN A 251 -3.34 -2.05 14.62
N GLN A 252 -2.24 -1.39 14.34
CA GLN A 252 -0.91 -1.59 14.95
C GLN A 252 -0.97 -1.65 16.48
N LYS A 253 -1.61 -0.67 17.12
CA LYS A 253 -1.78 -0.56 18.56
C LYS A 253 -2.44 -1.79 19.18
N ARG A 254 -3.41 -2.31 18.49
CA ARG A 254 -4.19 -3.44 18.93
C ARG A 254 -3.48 -4.77 18.68
N ARG A 255 -2.80 -4.86 17.52
CA ARG A 255 -2.03 -6.03 17.12
C ARG A 255 -0.82 -6.26 18.02
N TYR A 256 -0.16 -5.18 18.46
CA TYR A 256 1.05 -5.21 19.28
C TYR A 256 0.84 -4.44 20.59
N ARG A 257 0.17 -5.08 21.54
CA ARG A 257 -0.22 -4.47 22.84
C ARG A 257 0.95 -4.08 23.74
N THR A 258 2.12 -4.65 23.50
CA THR A 258 3.36 -4.28 24.21
C THR A 258 3.91 -2.92 23.79
N MET A 259 3.47 -2.39 22.64
CA MET A 259 3.83 -1.06 22.18
C MET A 259 3.09 0.00 23.00
N LYS A 260 3.82 0.80 23.76
CA LYS A 260 3.24 1.87 24.60
C LYS A 260 2.51 2.92 23.75
N GLN A 261 3.08 3.26 22.59
CA GLN A 261 2.58 4.23 21.64
C GLN A 261 2.89 3.74 20.23
N THR A 262 1.99 3.98 19.29
CA THR A 262 2.16 3.64 17.88
C THR A 262 2.07 4.87 17.00
N GLY A 263 2.86 4.87 15.93
CA GLY A 263 2.87 5.98 14.97
C GLY A 263 1.53 6.15 14.27
N ILE A 264 1.00 5.07 13.72
CA ILE A 264 -0.19 5.12 12.87
C ILE A 264 -1.48 5.42 13.66
N ASN A 265 -1.71 4.76 14.80
CA ASN A 265 -2.97 4.94 15.53
C ASN A 265 -2.87 6.07 16.56
N ASP A 266 -1.84 6.06 17.45
CA ASP A 266 -1.79 7.01 18.58
C ASP A 266 -1.30 8.42 18.14
N ILE A 267 -0.40 8.53 17.15
CA ILE A 267 0.16 9.81 16.72
C ILE A 267 -0.59 10.37 15.53
N LEU A 268 -0.68 9.60 14.43
CA LEU A 268 -1.33 10.07 13.21
C LEU A 268 -2.85 10.21 13.39
N GLY A 269 -3.45 9.38 14.24
CA GLY A 269 -4.90 9.38 14.47
C GLY A 269 -5.66 8.60 13.39
N SER A 270 -4.98 7.64 12.74
CA SER A 270 -5.62 6.73 11.79
C SER A 270 -6.52 5.74 12.52
N GLN A 271 -7.78 5.65 12.12
CA GLN A 271 -8.81 4.84 12.79
C GLN A 271 -9.90 4.37 11.81
N GLY A 272 -10.85 3.53 12.28
CA GLY A 272 -11.84 2.85 11.47
C GLY A 272 -13.29 3.29 11.65
N ASN A 273 -13.54 4.38 12.36
CA ASN A 273 -14.90 4.89 12.56
C ASN A 273 -15.25 5.91 11.49
N GLU A 274 -16.02 5.52 10.49
CA GLU A 274 -16.45 6.40 9.39
C GLU A 274 -17.25 7.62 9.89
N LEU A 275 -18.03 7.51 10.96
CA LEU A 275 -18.78 8.64 11.50
C LEU A 275 -17.86 9.68 12.17
N ALA A 276 -16.73 9.29 12.71
CA ALA A 276 -15.76 10.22 13.28
C ALA A 276 -15.22 11.19 12.22
N VAL A 277 -15.10 10.75 10.97
CA VAL A 277 -14.71 11.60 9.84
C VAL A 277 -15.62 12.82 9.66
N ARG A 278 -16.90 12.69 9.99
CA ARG A 278 -17.88 13.79 9.92
C ARG A 278 -17.83 14.71 11.14
N GLY A 279 -17.20 14.26 12.23
CA GLY A 279 -17.13 14.99 13.48
C GLY A 279 -16.21 16.20 13.43
N PRO A 280 -16.14 16.97 14.52
CA PRO A 280 -15.19 18.08 14.64
C PRO A 280 -13.76 17.62 14.86
N ALA A 281 -13.55 16.32 15.10
CA ALA A 281 -12.23 15.76 15.32
C ALA A 281 -11.42 15.72 14.03
N LYS A 282 -10.12 15.78 14.17
CA LYS A 282 -9.15 15.67 13.05
C LYS A 282 -8.82 14.20 12.77
N ASP A 283 -9.81 13.35 12.88
CA ASP A 283 -9.64 11.92 12.66
C ASP A 283 -9.43 11.61 11.19
N LEU A 284 -8.55 10.67 10.94
CA LEU A 284 -8.23 10.17 9.60
C LEU A 284 -8.76 8.76 9.47
N TYR A 285 -9.45 8.49 8.37
CA TYR A 285 -10.06 7.19 8.13
C TYR A 285 -9.13 6.28 7.34
N ASN A 286 -8.86 5.09 7.88
CA ASN A 286 -8.04 4.08 7.21
C ASN A 286 -8.91 3.14 6.40
N LEU A 287 -8.67 3.07 5.10
CA LEU A 287 -9.53 2.34 4.17
C LEU A 287 -9.47 0.82 4.33
N TRP A 288 -8.49 0.27 5.07
CA TRP A 288 -8.47 -1.15 5.41
C TRP A 288 -9.73 -1.61 6.16
N PHE A 289 -10.38 -0.70 6.89
CA PHE A 289 -11.59 -1.05 7.64
C PHE A 289 -12.80 -1.34 6.74
N GLU A 290 -12.76 -0.98 5.46
CA GLU A 290 -13.82 -1.31 4.50
C GLU A 290 -13.79 -2.76 4.03
N LEU A 291 -12.63 -3.40 4.06
CA LEU A 291 -12.54 -4.80 3.67
C LEU A 291 -12.91 -5.73 4.83
N PRO A 292 -13.54 -6.88 4.53
CA PRO A 292 -13.67 -7.95 5.52
C PRO A 292 -12.29 -8.40 6.00
N PRO A 293 -12.15 -8.80 7.27
CA PRO A 293 -10.85 -9.18 7.84
C PRO A 293 -10.06 -10.22 7.04
N GLU A 294 -10.75 -11.18 6.42
CA GLU A 294 -10.17 -12.23 5.58
C GLU A 294 -9.56 -11.72 4.28
N ASP A 295 -9.99 -10.56 3.79
CA ASP A 295 -9.51 -9.95 2.57
C ASP A 295 -8.37 -8.93 2.83
N ARG A 296 -8.11 -8.61 4.11
CA ARG A 296 -7.06 -7.66 4.51
C ARG A 296 -5.68 -8.28 4.39
N GLY A 297 -4.88 -7.77 3.46
CA GLY A 297 -3.49 -8.18 3.30
C GLY A 297 -2.87 -7.69 2.02
N SER A 298 -1.78 -6.93 2.11
CA SER A 298 -0.97 -6.46 0.97
C SER A 298 0.36 -7.17 0.84
N ASP A 299 0.82 -7.80 1.91
CA ASP A 299 2.13 -8.42 2.02
C ASP A 299 2.07 -9.71 2.81
N THR A 300 3.12 -10.51 2.74
CA THR A 300 3.25 -11.70 3.58
C THR A 300 4.62 -11.80 4.21
N PHE A 301 4.66 -12.01 5.51
CA PHE A 301 5.89 -12.23 6.24
C PHE A 301 5.77 -13.47 7.14
N ARG A 302 6.66 -14.46 6.95
CA ARG A 302 6.66 -15.74 7.71
C ARG A 302 5.32 -16.48 7.71
N GLY A 303 4.57 -16.37 6.60
CA GLY A 303 3.25 -17.00 6.45
C GLY A 303 2.09 -16.17 6.98
N GLN A 304 2.34 -14.98 7.47
CA GLN A 304 1.31 -14.04 7.92
C GLN A 304 0.96 -13.02 6.83
N TRP A 305 -0.32 -12.69 6.73
CA TRP A 305 -0.76 -11.52 6.00
C TRP A 305 -0.49 -10.25 6.80
N GLY A 306 0.11 -9.28 6.13
CA GLY A 306 0.39 -7.94 6.61
C GLY A 306 -0.47 -6.90 5.90
N THR A 307 -0.62 -5.75 6.52
CA THR A 307 -1.31 -4.57 5.98
C THR A 307 -0.40 -3.35 6.11
N LEU A 308 0.86 -3.51 5.70
CA LEU A 308 1.89 -2.48 5.86
C LEU A 308 1.68 -1.32 4.88
N MET A 309 1.14 -1.63 3.69
CA MET A 309 0.64 -0.62 2.77
C MET A 309 -0.64 -0.01 3.33
N ASN A 310 -0.77 1.30 3.31
CA ASN A 310 -1.95 1.99 3.80
C ASN A 310 -2.44 3.06 2.80
N LEU A 311 -3.75 3.26 2.75
CA LEU A 311 -4.42 4.45 2.22
C LEU A 311 -5.34 4.99 3.32
N ILE A 312 -5.09 6.23 3.70
CA ILE A 312 -5.77 6.93 4.81
C ILE A 312 -6.26 8.26 4.26
N ILE A 313 -7.49 8.62 4.55
CA ILE A 313 -8.13 9.79 3.98
C ILE A 313 -8.64 10.75 5.05
N SER A 314 -8.73 12.02 4.66
CA SER A 314 -9.32 13.07 5.48
C SER A 314 -10.82 13.19 5.28
N ARG A 315 -11.44 13.97 6.14
CA ARG A 315 -12.86 14.30 6.15
C ARG A 315 -13.33 14.96 4.84
N GLY A 316 -12.52 15.82 4.20
CA GLY A 316 -12.88 16.53 2.98
C GLY A 316 -13.35 15.57 1.88
N LEU A 317 -12.74 14.39 1.80
CA LEU A 317 -13.08 13.39 0.78
C LEU A 317 -14.47 12.73 0.97
N TYR A 318 -15.27 13.18 1.94
CA TYR A 318 -16.66 12.77 2.16
C TYR A 318 -17.68 13.93 2.12
N ASP A 319 -17.27 15.17 1.90
CA ASP A 319 -18.10 16.36 2.17
C ASP A 319 -18.90 16.88 0.97
N MET A 320 -18.87 16.21 -0.17
CA MET A 320 -19.53 16.59 -1.44
C MET A 320 -19.00 17.90 -2.02
N ARG A 321 -17.71 18.19 -1.77
CA ARG A 321 -17.02 19.36 -2.29
C ARG A 321 -15.68 18.94 -2.88
N GLY A 322 -15.38 19.40 -4.10
CA GLY A 322 -14.09 19.14 -4.72
C GLY A 322 -13.87 17.67 -5.06
N VAL A 323 -12.90 17.04 -4.45
CA VAL A 323 -12.62 15.61 -4.64
C VAL A 323 -13.39 14.80 -3.62
N GLN A 324 -13.96 13.67 -4.06
CA GLN A 324 -14.70 12.75 -3.19
C GLN A 324 -14.13 11.34 -3.31
N TYR A 325 -13.99 10.65 -2.20
CA TYR A 325 -13.75 9.22 -2.18
C TYR A 325 -15.01 8.46 -2.63
N ALA A 326 -14.83 7.49 -3.53
CA ALA A 326 -15.90 6.57 -3.89
C ALA A 326 -16.00 5.50 -2.81
N ASP A 327 -16.92 5.67 -1.88
CA ASP A 327 -17.09 4.83 -0.70
C ASP A 327 -17.12 3.33 -1.02
N ASN A 328 -16.44 2.52 -0.22
CA ASN A 328 -16.22 1.08 -0.43
C ASN A 328 -15.51 0.70 -1.74
N SER A 329 -14.68 1.58 -2.30
CA SER A 329 -13.89 1.30 -3.50
C SER A 329 -12.45 0.86 -3.22
N PHE A 330 -12.05 0.82 -1.95
CA PHE A 330 -10.72 0.36 -1.57
C PHE A 330 -10.53 -1.12 -1.90
N GLY A 331 -9.35 -1.46 -2.39
CA GLY A 331 -9.02 -2.84 -2.72
C GLY A 331 -7.53 -3.14 -2.75
N VAL A 332 -7.24 -4.44 -2.82
CA VAL A 332 -5.89 -4.99 -2.99
C VAL A 332 -5.78 -5.59 -4.39
N ALA A 333 -4.82 -5.12 -5.16
CA ALA A 333 -4.66 -5.53 -6.56
C ALA A 333 -3.88 -6.84 -6.66
N ARG A 334 -4.59 -7.94 -6.49
CA ARG A 334 -4.09 -9.31 -6.65
C ARG A 334 -4.48 -9.80 -8.04
N PHE A 335 -3.51 -10.01 -8.92
CA PHE A 335 -3.73 -10.48 -10.28
C PHE A 335 -3.16 -11.89 -10.44
N PRO A 336 -4.02 -12.95 -10.38
CA PRO A 336 -3.58 -14.34 -10.53
C PRO A 336 -2.81 -14.57 -11.83
N GLY A 337 -1.66 -15.25 -11.74
CA GLY A 337 -0.79 -15.49 -12.89
C GLY A 337 0.06 -14.27 -13.33
N LEU A 338 -0.03 -13.14 -12.61
CA LEU A 338 0.83 -11.99 -12.79
C LEU A 338 1.61 -11.75 -11.47
N ASN A 339 1.10 -10.88 -10.59
CA ASN A 339 1.76 -10.55 -9.33
C ASN A 339 1.34 -11.44 -8.14
N ALA A 340 0.35 -12.32 -8.33
CA ALA A 340 -0.09 -13.29 -7.34
C ALA A 340 0.25 -14.71 -7.78
N ASP A 341 0.86 -15.48 -6.88
CA ASP A 341 1.16 -16.91 -7.08
C ASP A 341 -0.11 -17.78 -6.95
N SER A 342 0.04 -19.09 -7.15
CA SER A 342 -1.08 -20.04 -7.06
C SER A 342 -1.72 -20.13 -5.67
N SER A 343 -1.04 -19.65 -4.62
CA SER A 343 -1.57 -19.56 -3.26
C SER A 343 -2.14 -18.18 -2.93
N GLY A 344 -2.21 -17.28 -3.93
CA GLY A 344 -2.72 -15.92 -3.79
C GLY A 344 -1.76 -14.95 -3.08
N ARG A 345 -0.46 -15.30 -2.96
CA ARG A 345 0.56 -14.48 -2.31
C ARG A 345 1.31 -13.63 -3.33
N PRO A 346 1.95 -12.52 -2.89
CA PRO A 346 2.81 -11.73 -3.76
C PRO A 346 3.95 -12.57 -4.37
N VAL A 347 4.15 -12.43 -5.66
CA VAL A 347 5.32 -12.99 -6.37
C VAL A 347 6.47 -12.03 -6.16
N ARG A 348 7.24 -12.27 -5.11
CA ARG A 348 8.38 -11.46 -4.71
C ARG A 348 9.43 -11.35 -5.81
N TRP A 349 10.13 -10.23 -5.81
CA TRP A 349 11.34 -10.08 -6.62
C TRP A 349 12.44 -11.06 -6.19
N ASN A 350 13.16 -11.59 -7.16
CA ASN A 350 14.28 -12.51 -6.94
C ASN A 350 15.43 -12.16 -7.90
N GLU A 351 16.35 -11.38 -7.42
CA GLU A 351 17.57 -10.93 -8.11
C GLU A 351 18.54 -12.08 -8.44
N LYS A 352 18.42 -13.22 -7.76
CA LYS A 352 19.31 -14.39 -7.97
C LYS A 352 18.98 -15.20 -9.22
N LYS A 353 17.91 -14.85 -9.93
CA LYS A 353 17.61 -15.42 -11.25
C LYS A 353 18.43 -14.71 -12.32
N PRO A 354 18.78 -15.37 -13.46
CA PRO A 354 19.72 -14.83 -14.46
C PRO A 354 19.37 -13.45 -15.03
N ALA A 355 18.11 -13.07 -15.02
CA ALA A 355 17.62 -11.73 -15.41
C ALA A 355 16.64 -11.20 -14.38
N GLY A 356 16.70 -11.70 -13.15
CA GLY A 356 15.68 -11.45 -12.15
C GLY A 356 14.35 -12.16 -12.47
N ALA A 357 13.46 -12.22 -11.50
CA ALA A 357 12.09 -12.71 -11.68
C ALA A 357 11.18 -12.17 -10.56
N GLY A 358 9.87 -12.13 -10.81
CA GLY A 358 8.88 -11.68 -9.85
C GLY A 358 8.60 -10.18 -9.94
N PHE A 359 7.87 -9.67 -8.98
CA PHE A 359 7.31 -8.31 -9.00
C PHE A 359 7.70 -7.53 -7.75
N SER A 360 7.05 -7.84 -6.63
CA SER A 360 7.25 -7.24 -5.34
C SER A 360 6.74 -8.17 -4.23
N ASP A 361 7.24 -8.01 -3.01
CA ASP A 361 6.72 -8.66 -1.81
C ASP A 361 5.45 -8.00 -1.27
N HIS A 362 5.00 -6.92 -1.93
CA HIS A 362 3.74 -6.24 -1.66
C HIS A 362 2.80 -6.31 -2.87
N PHE A 363 1.50 -6.38 -2.60
CA PHE A 363 0.48 -6.05 -3.58
C PHE A 363 0.22 -4.54 -3.60
N PRO A 364 -0.06 -3.95 -4.77
CA PRO A 364 -0.63 -2.61 -4.81
C PRO A 364 -1.96 -2.57 -4.06
N ILE A 365 -2.20 -1.51 -3.31
CA ILE A 365 -3.53 -1.15 -2.81
C ILE A 365 -4.06 0.04 -3.59
N TYR A 366 -5.36 0.14 -3.74
CA TYR A 366 -5.97 1.20 -4.54
C TYR A 366 -7.31 1.67 -3.98
N ALA A 367 -7.70 2.87 -4.39
CA ALA A 367 -9.01 3.43 -4.12
C ALA A 367 -9.46 4.30 -5.29
N HIS A 368 -10.78 4.42 -5.48
CA HIS A 368 -11.35 5.28 -6.51
C HIS A 368 -11.88 6.57 -5.90
N PHE A 369 -11.76 7.61 -6.68
CA PHE A 369 -12.20 8.97 -6.33
C PHE A 369 -12.95 9.58 -7.51
N THR A 370 -13.67 10.65 -7.25
CA THR A 370 -14.33 11.43 -8.29
C THR A 370 -14.37 12.90 -7.91
N THR A 371 -14.44 13.80 -8.89
CA THR A 371 -14.76 15.21 -8.62
C THR A 371 -16.27 15.38 -8.50
N VAL A 372 -16.71 16.33 -7.69
CA VAL A 372 -18.12 16.70 -7.55
C VAL A 372 -18.33 18.17 -7.87
N ALA A 373 -19.40 18.46 -8.61
CA ALA A 373 -19.71 19.81 -9.08
C ALA A 373 -20.70 20.56 -8.20
N ASP A 374 -21.39 19.90 -7.27
CA ASP A 374 -22.41 20.51 -6.44
C ASP A 374 -21.87 21.39 -5.33
N ASN A 375 -20.62 21.19 -4.94
CA ASN A 375 -19.89 22.02 -3.99
C ASN A 375 -20.69 22.30 -2.71
N GLN A 376 -21.25 21.25 -2.10
CA GLN A 376 -22.08 21.34 -0.90
C GLN A 376 -21.35 20.80 0.34
N PRO A 377 -20.45 21.56 0.96
CA PRO A 377 -19.56 21.04 2.03
C PRO A 377 -20.30 20.61 3.30
N GLY A 378 -21.55 21.00 3.48
CA GLY A 378 -22.39 20.56 4.59
C GLY A 378 -23.08 19.20 4.36
N LYS A 379 -22.98 18.64 3.14
CA LYS A 379 -23.63 17.38 2.75
C LYS A 379 -22.56 16.31 2.56
N PHE A 380 -22.49 15.38 3.47
CA PHE A 380 -21.58 14.25 3.35
C PHE A 380 -22.16 13.14 2.48
N MET A 381 -21.28 12.36 1.85
CA MET A 381 -21.69 11.15 1.14
C MET A 381 -22.37 10.17 2.10
N PRO A 382 -23.39 9.42 1.64
CA PRO A 382 -23.94 8.33 2.42
C PRO A 382 -22.85 7.29 2.72
N LEU A 383 -22.75 6.87 3.98
CA LEU A 383 -21.86 5.79 4.36
C LEU A 383 -22.56 4.45 4.14
N HIS A 384 -21.85 3.47 3.56
CA HIS A 384 -22.40 2.14 3.30
C HIS A 384 -22.33 1.24 4.53
N ARG A 385 -21.54 1.59 5.52
CA ARG A 385 -21.29 0.78 6.72
C ARG A 385 -21.92 1.38 7.94
N VAL A 386 -22.30 0.53 8.86
CA VAL A 386 -22.84 0.97 10.15
C VAL A 386 -21.69 1.47 11.01
N ALA A 387 -21.83 2.68 11.53
CA ALA A 387 -20.86 3.27 12.43
C ALA A 387 -20.57 2.37 13.64
N GLY A 388 -19.33 2.36 14.08
CA GLY A 388 -18.88 1.60 15.22
C GLY A 388 -18.49 0.15 14.91
N VAL A 389 -18.83 -0.37 13.74
CA VAL A 389 -18.38 -1.72 13.31
C VAL A 389 -16.89 -1.74 13.10
N ASP A 390 -16.35 -0.64 12.55
CA ASP A 390 -14.95 -0.47 12.20
C ASP A 390 -14.19 0.46 13.15
N ASP A 391 -14.79 0.80 14.28
CA ASP A 391 -14.14 1.61 15.30
C ASP A 391 -12.90 0.89 15.84
N ASP A 392 -11.75 1.52 15.75
CA ASP A 392 -10.49 1.05 16.30
C ASP A 392 -10.54 0.76 17.79
N SER A 393 -11.23 1.61 18.52
CA SER A 393 -11.38 1.48 19.95
C SER A 393 -12.33 0.34 20.32
N SER A 394 -13.18 -0.03 19.38
CA SER A 394 -14.09 -1.13 19.58
C SER A 394 -13.31 -2.45 19.60
N ALA A 395 -13.79 -3.37 20.38
CA ALA A 395 -13.47 -4.76 20.19
C ALA A 395 -13.94 -5.29 18.82
N GLY A 396 -14.19 -4.41 17.84
CA GLY A 396 -14.77 -4.69 16.53
C GLY A 396 -14.04 -5.82 15.83
N ASN A 397 -12.71 -5.71 15.73
CA ASN A 397 -11.95 -6.85 15.22
C ASN A 397 -12.09 -8.12 16.09
N ASN A 398 -12.44 -8.00 17.38
CA ASN A 398 -12.72 -9.15 18.23
C ASN A 398 -14.06 -9.80 17.93
N ALA A 399 -15.06 -9.00 17.66
CA ALA A 399 -16.36 -9.52 17.21
C ALA A 399 -16.21 -10.18 15.83
N ASP A 400 -15.47 -9.51 14.93
CA ASP A 400 -15.27 -9.99 13.56
C ASP A 400 -14.50 -11.29 13.50
N PHE A 401 -13.39 -11.43 14.22
CA PHE A 401 -12.62 -12.67 14.16
C PHE A 401 -13.38 -13.88 14.71
N LYS A 402 -14.28 -13.70 15.70
CA LYS A 402 -15.11 -14.78 16.21
C LYS A 402 -16.19 -15.21 15.23
N THR A 403 -16.71 -14.28 14.45
CA THR A 403 -17.78 -14.56 13.46
C THR A 403 -17.22 -15.09 12.17
N THR A 404 -16.04 -14.61 11.74
CA THR A 404 -15.41 -14.99 10.47
C THR A 404 -14.57 -16.25 10.59
N ALA A 405 -14.12 -16.63 11.79
CA ALA A 405 -13.28 -17.80 11.97
C ALA A 405 -13.97 -19.09 11.51
N VAL A 406 -13.20 -19.88 10.77
CA VAL A 406 -13.59 -21.23 10.39
C VAL A 406 -13.53 -22.13 11.62
N THR A 407 -14.64 -22.73 11.98
CA THR A 407 -14.74 -23.75 13.04
C THR A 407 -14.72 -25.14 12.42
N GLY A 408 -14.38 -26.17 13.21
CA GLY A 408 -14.26 -27.53 12.70
C GLY A 408 -15.52 -28.06 11.98
N ASP A 409 -16.69 -27.61 12.40
CA ASP A 409 -17.98 -27.95 11.78
C ASP A 409 -18.21 -27.29 10.41
N LYS A 410 -17.49 -26.22 10.11
CA LYS A 410 -17.54 -25.54 8.80
C LYS A 410 -16.55 -26.12 7.76
N ILE A 411 -15.68 -27.04 8.18
CA ILE A 411 -14.73 -27.69 7.28
C ILE A 411 -15.42 -28.89 6.63
N PRO A 412 -15.50 -28.96 5.29
CA PRO A 412 -16.07 -30.10 4.60
C PRO A 412 -15.37 -31.42 4.96
N ALA A 413 -16.11 -32.48 5.09
CA ALA A 413 -15.52 -33.80 5.35
C ALA A 413 -14.53 -34.18 4.24
N GLY A 414 -13.30 -34.53 4.63
CA GLY A 414 -12.24 -34.88 3.69
C GLY A 414 -11.51 -33.70 3.05
N ALA A 415 -11.77 -32.45 3.48
CA ALA A 415 -11.02 -31.31 2.99
C ALA A 415 -9.56 -31.36 3.49
N ASP A 416 -8.62 -31.15 2.59
CA ASP A 416 -7.21 -30.95 2.94
C ASP A 416 -6.96 -29.47 3.17
N LEU A 417 -6.73 -29.06 4.40
CA LEU A 417 -6.43 -27.65 4.72
C LEU A 417 -5.09 -27.17 4.15
N ARG A 418 -4.28 -28.09 3.61
CA ARG A 418 -2.97 -27.79 3.02
C ARG A 418 -2.98 -27.70 1.50
N ASP A 419 -4.15 -27.72 0.87
CA ASP A 419 -4.29 -27.56 -0.59
C ASP A 419 -4.11 -26.12 -1.10
N GLY A 420 -3.90 -25.16 -0.18
CA GLY A 420 -3.72 -23.75 -0.47
C GLY A 420 -5.01 -22.91 -0.47
N THR A 421 -6.19 -23.52 -0.63
CA THR A 421 -7.48 -22.79 -0.66
C THR A 421 -7.88 -22.18 0.68
N TRP A 422 -7.27 -22.67 1.74
CA TRP A 422 -7.49 -22.24 3.13
C TRP A 422 -6.43 -21.25 3.64
N SER A 423 -5.40 -20.98 2.84
CA SER A 423 -4.33 -20.06 3.22
C SER A 423 -4.88 -18.65 3.44
N GLY A 424 -4.46 -18.00 4.52
CA GLY A 424 -4.93 -16.68 4.92
C GLY A 424 -6.26 -16.66 5.65
N LYS A 425 -6.98 -17.79 5.74
CA LYS A 425 -8.22 -17.85 6.51
C LYS A 425 -7.93 -18.01 8.00
N LEU A 426 -8.76 -17.38 8.81
CA LEU A 426 -8.71 -17.48 10.26
C LEU A 426 -9.48 -18.72 10.73
N PHE A 427 -8.89 -19.49 11.62
CA PHE A 427 -9.49 -20.69 12.22
C PHE A 427 -9.65 -20.53 13.72
N PHE A 428 -10.72 -21.09 14.28
CA PHE A 428 -10.76 -21.44 15.69
C PHE A 428 -10.16 -22.81 15.85
N VAL A 429 -8.97 -22.90 16.45
CA VAL A 429 -8.20 -24.12 16.60
C VAL A 429 -8.41 -24.69 17.99
N GLU A 430 -8.95 -25.91 18.05
CA GLU A 430 -8.95 -26.75 19.25
C GLU A 430 -8.19 -28.03 18.93
N GLY A 431 -7.15 -28.32 19.71
CA GLY A 431 -6.33 -29.48 19.42
C GLY A 431 -5.45 -29.91 20.58
N LYS A 432 -4.70 -30.99 20.35
CA LYS A 432 -3.71 -31.48 21.29
C LYS A 432 -2.36 -30.89 21.01
N ALA A 433 -1.68 -30.38 22.04
CA ALA A 433 -0.29 -29.99 21.91
C ALA A 433 0.59 -31.20 21.58
N VAL A 434 1.48 -31.05 20.63
CA VAL A 434 2.45 -32.09 20.26
C VAL A 434 3.80 -31.73 20.88
N GLU A 435 4.36 -32.72 21.62
CA GLU A 435 5.72 -32.54 22.17
C GLU A 435 6.76 -32.42 21.07
N ASN A 436 7.37 -31.27 20.97
CA ASN A 436 8.44 -30.99 20.04
C ASN A 436 9.20 -29.73 20.49
N ARG A 437 10.41 -29.54 19.93
CA ARG A 437 11.20 -28.32 20.12
C ARG A 437 10.44 -27.03 19.74
N TYR A 438 9.57 -27.14 18.74
CA TYR A 438 8.68 -26.04 18.29
C TYR A 438 7.25 -26.28 18.75
N SER A 439 6.50 -25.20 18.97
CA SER A 439 5.08 -25.30 19.29
C SER A 439 4.31 -25.92 18.12
N LYS A 440 3.58 -27.00 18.38
CA LYS A 440 2.78 -27.72 17.38
C LYS A 440 1.44 -28.12 17.95
N VAL A 441 0.43 -28.16 17.09
CA VAL A 441 -0.91 -28.63 17.43
C VAL A 441 -1.33 -29.74 16.48
N ASN A 442 -1.91 -30.78 17.01
CA ASN A 442 -2.67 -31.78 16.24
C ASN A 442 -4.15 -31.34 16.27
N ALA A 443 -4.61 -30.84 15.13
CA ALA A 443 -5.96 -30.34 14.91
C ALA A 443 -6.41 -30.64 13.48
N PHE A 444 -7.72 -30.77 13.25
CA PHE A 444 -8.30 -31.01 11.92
C PHE A 444 -7.72 -32.24 11.18
N GLY A 445 -7.29 -33.26 11.94
CA GLY A 445 -6.72 -34.49 11.38
C GLY A 445 -5.23 -34.45 11.06
N ASP A 446 -4.54 -33.33 11.31
CA ASP A 446 -3.14 -33.16 10.96
C ASP A 446 -2.35 -32.34 12.00
N VAL A 447 -1.02 -32.26 11.80
CA VAL A 447 -0.10 -31.54 12.67
C VAL A 447 0.37 -30.25 12.01
N TYR A 448 0.12 -29.13 12.68
CA TYR A 448 0.50 -27.77 12.25
C TYR A 448 1.50 -27.15 13.23
N ASP A 449 2.41 -26.35 12.69
CA ASP A 449 3.20 -25.46 13.55
C ASP A 449 2.30 -24.38 14.16
N VAL A 450 2.61 -23.91 15.36
CA VAL A 450 1.93 -22.77 16.00
C VAL A 450 2.97 -21.69 16.21
N TYR A 451 2.72 -20.51 15.65
CA TYR A 451 3.67 -19.40 15.66
C TYR A 451 3.00 -18.09 16.06
N SER A 452 3.74 -17.24 16.73
CA SER A 452 3.44 -15.82 16.89
C SER A 452 4.73 -15.00 16.80
N PRO A 453 4.72 -13.80 16.18
CA PRO A 453 5.84 -12.87 16.23
C PRO A 453 6.01 -12.27 17.64
N ASP A 454 4.91 -12.15 18.40
CA ASP A 454 4.89 -11.55 19.72
C ASP A 454 5.33 -12.54 20.79
N LYS A 455 6.25 -12.10 21.67
CA LYS A 455 6.78 -12.93 22.75
C LYS A 455 5.72 -13.27 23.79
N GLU A 456 4.88 -12.31 24.16
CA GLU A 456 3.83 -12.50 25.16
C GLU A 456 2.80 -13.54 24.71
N ILE A 457 2.41 -13.49 23.44
CA ILE A 457 1.55 -14.50 22.83
C ILE A 457 2.22 -15.88 22.83
N ARG A 458 3.53 -15.95 22.48
CA ARG A 458 4.27 -17.22 22.53
C ARG A 458 4.31 -17.80 23.95
N ASP A 459 4.50 -16.96 24.95
CA ASP A 459 4.53 -17.39 26.36
C ASP A 459 3.14 -17.89 26.80
N ALA A 460 2.06 -17.22 26.41
CA ALA A 460 0.69 -17.65 26.69
C ALA A 460 0.34 -19.00 26.00
N LEU A 461 0.75 -19.16 24.74
CA LEU A 461 0.61 -20.42 24.02
C LEU A 461 1.45 -21.55 24.66
N ALA A 462 2.65 -21.24 25.14
CA ALA A 462 3.49 -22.21 25.85
C ALA A 462 2.84 -22.66 27.17
N ALA A 463 2.15 -21.75 27.88
CA ALA A 463 1.39 -22.12 29.09
C ALA A 463 0.24 -23.09 28.77
N GLN A 464 -0.50 -22.90 27.67
CA GLN A 464 -1.53 -23.86 27.23
C GLN A 464 -0.90 -25.20 26.83
N LYS A 465 0.26 -25.22 26.20
CA LYS A 465 0.99 -26.43 25.82
C LYS A 465 1.25 -27.30 27.03
N SER A 466 1.64 -26.72 28.15
CA SER A 466 1.86 -27.45 29.41
C SER A 466 0.62 -28.17 29.91
N GLY A 467 -0.58 -27.68 29.57
CA GLY A 467 -1.86 -28.35 29.85
C GLY A 467 -2.26 -29.43 28.82
N GLY A 468 -1.45 -29.66 27.79
CA GLY A 468 -1.69 -30.69 26.77
C GLY A 468 -2.76 -30.33 25.73
N LYS A 469 -3.35 -29.15 25.80
CA LYS A 469 -4.40 -28.68 24.89
C LYS A 469 -4.07 -27.28 24.38
N TYR A 470 -4.48 -27.03 23.13
CA TYR A 470 -4.48 -25.70 22.56
C TYR A 470 -5.89 -25.24 22.23
N ARG A 471 -6.19 -23.98 22.59
CA ARG A 471 -7.40 -23.26 22.17
C ARG A 471 -7.01 -21.85 21.82
N PHE A 472 -7.08 -21.53 20.54
CA PHE A 472 -6.73 -20.21 20.04
C PHE A 472 -7.39 -19.95 18.69
N TYR A 473 -7.41 -18.69 18.27
CA TYR A 473 -7.65 -18.33 16.87
C TYR A 473 -6.31 -18.18 16.18
N GLY A 474 -6.19 -18.70 14.96
CA GLY A 474 -4.94 -18.64 14.20
C GLY A 474 -5.21 -18.59 12.70
N GLU A 475 -4.47 -17.75 12.02
CA GLU A 475 -4.50 -17.66 10.57
C GLU A 475 -3.65 -18.77 9.98
N LEU A 476 -4.22 -19.55 9.06
CA LEU A 476 -3.50 -20.63 8.39
C LEU A 476 -2.57 -20.05 7.34
N GLY A 477 -1.29 -20.37 7.43
CA GLY A 477 -0.26 -19.92 6.50
C GLY A 477 0.83 -20.96 6.30
N GLN A 478 1.78 -20.66 5.42
CA GLN A 478 2.91 -21.53 5.14
C GLN A 478 4.23 -20.80 5.33
N TYR A 479 5.20 -21.45 5.98
CA TYR A 479 6.57 -20.97 6.12
C TYR A 479 7.56 -22.08 5.85
N LYS A 480 8.47 -21.88 4.88
CA LYS A 480 9.47 -22.88 4.46
C LYS A 480 8.84 -24.26 4.21
N ASN A 481 7.75 -24.27 3.42
CA ASN A 481 6.98 -25.49 3.08
C ASN A 481 6.33 -26.21 4.27
N ARG A 482 6.21 -25.56 5.43
CA ARG A 482 5.49 -26.10 6.60
C ARG A 482 4.24 -25.27 6.86
N TRP A 483 3.13 -25.94 7.05
CA TRP A 483 1.87 -25.30 7.41
C TRP A 483 1.84 -24.95 8.89
N GLN A 484 1.37 -23.76 9.18
CA GLN A 484 1.32 -23.21 10.54
C GLN A 484 0.05 -22.40 10.77
N PHE A 485 -0.39 -22.38 12.02
CA PHE A 485 -1.33 -21.37 12.49
C PHE A 485 -0.57 -20.21 13.12
N VAL A 486 -0.87 -19.03 12.69
CA VAL A 486 -0.23 -17.80 13.16
C VAL A 486 -1.19 -17.06 14.08
N VAL A 487 -0.77 -16.84 15.34
CA VAL A 487 -1.54 -16.10 16.34
C VAL A 487 -0.99 -14.69 16.42
N GLN A 488 -1.81 -13.72 16.04
CA GLN A 488 -1.39 -12.33 15.87
C GLN A 488 -1.82 -11.41 17.02
N SER A 489 -2.71 -11.85 17.89
CA SER A 489 -3.23 -11.05 18.99
C SER A 489 -3.41 -11.89 20.25
N MET A 490 -3.17 -11.29 21.43
CA MET A 490 -3.48 -11.93 22.72
C MET A 490 -4.96 -12.31 22.87
N GLU A 491 -5.84 -11.58 22.23
CA GLU A 491 -7.28 -11.87 22.23
C GLU A 491 -7.63 -13.16 21.50
N TRP A 492 -6.73 -13.63 20.65
CA TRP A 492 -6.86 -14.92 19.95
C TRP A 492 -6.47 -16.12 20.84
N VAL A 493 -5.75 -15.90 21.92
CA VAL A 493 -5.41 -16.94 22.90
C VAL A 493 -6.60 -17.12 23.87
N LYS A 494 -7.05 -18.37 24.08
CA LYS A 494 -8.23 -18.71 24.90
C LYS A 494 -7.85 -19.30 26.26
#